data_f052e3446c59a123160c3d714ed2e833
#
_entry.id   f052e3446c59a123160c3d714ed2e833
#
_cell.length_a   1.000
_cell.length_b   1.000
_cell.length_c   1.000
_cell.angle_alpha   90.00
_cell.angle_beta   90.00
_cell.angle_gamma   90.00
#
_symmetry.space_group_name_H-M   'P 1'
#
loop_
_entity.id
_entity.type
_entity.pdbx_description
1 polymer ?
#
loop_
_entity_poly.entity_id
_entity_poly.type
_entity_poly.pdbx_seq_one_letter_code
_entity_poly.pdbx_strand_id
1 'polypeptide(L)'
;MASTTVPHITVLGSLNMDLVAYVPHHPLPGETLTADAFATSPGGKGANQAVACAKLSRSRPESGPDVGETARVAMVGCVGADGHGAQLQSNLAGYGVDVSGVEARGGLTTGVAMIIVDKPTGENRIVLSPGANHALRPEDLSTLARLRPPQKLPDLLIMQLEIPFDTVLAALAAARREGVDVLLNPAPARRLPDEAYAGLAHLVVNETEAAILGEVDERALDDEAGLEKVAEGFVKKGVHNVIITLGGRGVYYYRSEDGRRGLVPAEKAKVVDTTAAGDTFVGQYALDAVVAKKGGEAFDIEAAVRKANKAAAKTVEKAGAQDSIPWRDELE
;
A
#
# COMPACT_ATOMS: atom_id res chain seq x y z
N MET A 1 -35.30 3.73 1.17
CA MET A 1 -33.96 3.90 0.58
C MET A 1 -32.96 3.68 1.71
N ALA A 2 -32.20 2.59 1.66
CA ALA A 2 -31.13 2.38 2.65
C ALA A 2 -30.11 3.51 2.48
N SER A 3 -29.81 4.25 3.53
CA SER A 3 -28.71 5.20 3.54
C SER A 3 -27.42 4.40 3.33
N THR A 4 -26.91 4.37 2.11
CA THR A 4 -25.61 3.78 1.82
C THR A 4 -24.56 4.67 2.45
N THR A 5 -24.20 4.37 3.69
CA THR A 5 -23.10 5.07 4.37
C THR A 5 -21.82 4.79 3.59
N VAL A 6 -21.10 5.85 3.21
CA VAL A 6 -19.80 5.76 2.54
C VAL A 6 -18.89 4.79 3.31
N PRO A 7 -18.26 3.80 2.65
CA PRO A 7 -17.36 2.86 3.31
C PRO A 7 -16.12 3.55 3.87
N HIS A 8 -15.51 2.91 4.85
CA HIS A 8 -14.39 3.45 5.59
C HIS A 8 -13.17 2.53 5.46
N ILE A 9 -12.06 3.05 4.94
CA ILE A 9 -10.76 2.40 4.87
C ILE A 9 -9.84 3.01 5.91
N THR A 10 -9.20 2.19 6.74
CA THR A 10 -8.08 2.61 7.58
C THR A 10 -6.80 2.00 7.06
N VAL A 11 -5.76 2.81 6.91
CA VAL A 11 -4.41 2.35 6.60
C VAL A 11 -3.57 2.44 7.87
N LEU A 12 -3.06 1.30 8.33
CA LEU A 12 -2.10 1.21 9.43
C LEU A 12 -0.72 0.94 8.83
N GLY A 13 0.20 1.90 8.94
CA GLY A 13 1.49 1.73 8.29
C GLY A 13 2.47 2.87 8.52
N SER A 14 3.49 2.88 7.68
CA SER A 14 4.62 3.81 7.72
C SER A 14 4.32 5.16 7.09
N LEU A 15 5.01 6.16 7.63
CA LEU A 15 5.14 7.51 7.06
C LEU A 15 6.63 7.84 7.01
N ASN A 16 7.17 8.06 5.82
CA ASN A 16 8.59 8.37 5.62
C ASN A 16 8.75 9.67 4.82
N MET A 17 9.84 10.39 5.11
CA MET A 17 10.32 11.41 4.19
C MET A 17 11.40 10.77 3.31
N ASP A 18 11.18 10.77 1.99
CA ASP A 18 12.14 10.28 1.02
C ASP A 18 13.13 11.39 0.67
N LEU A 19 14.42 11.13 0.89
CA LEU A 19 15.55 12.02 0.60
C LEU A 19 16.29 11.44 -0.59
N VAL A 20 16.09 12.01 -1.78
CA VAL A 20 16.59 11.44 -3.04
C VAL A 20 17.77 12.24 -3.56
N ALA A 21 18.94 11.63 -3.66
CA ALA A 21 20.12 12.18 -4.28
C ALA A 21 20.35 11.54 -5.65
N TYR A 22 20.40 12.36 -6.71
CA TYR A 22 20.75 11.92 -8.06
C TYR A 22 22.25 12.09 -8.28
N VAL A 23 22.94 11.02 -8.55
CA VAL A 23 24.42 10.99 -8.63
C VAL A 23 24.88 10.46 -9.99
N PRO A 24 26.10 10.84 -10.47
CA PRO A 24 26.65 10.32 -11.72
C PRO A 24 27.04 8.83 -11.65
N HIS A 25 27.26 8.29 -10.47
CA HIS A 25 27.45 6.87 -10.16
C HIS A 25 27.25 6.65 -8.65
N HIS A 26 27.02 5.42 -8.23
CA HIS A 26 26.96 5.10 -6.81
C HIS A 26 28.31 5.36 -6.12
N PRO A 27 28.35 6.03 -4.94
CA PRO A 27 29.58 6.31 -4.23
C PRO A 27 30.37 5.04 -3.93
N LEU A 28 31.68 5.07 -4.18
CA LEU A 28 32.62 4.02 -3.83
C LEU A 28 33.02 4.16 -2.33
N PRO A 29 33.55 3.09 -1.71
CA PRO A 29 34.06 3.18 -0.34
C PRO A 29 35.06 4.32 -0.16
N GLY A 30 34.78 5.26 0.76
CA GLY A 30 35.66 6.42 1.03
C GLY A 30 35.51 7.59 0.07
N GLU A 31 34.69 7.50 -0.94
CA GLU A 31 34.47 8.59 -1.91
C GLU A 31 33.50 9.66 -1.33
N THR A 32 33.84 10.93 -1.58
CA THR A 32 32.91 12.06 -1.40
C THR A 32 32.43 12.47 -2.79
N LEU A 33 31.13 12.29 -3.04
CA LEU A 33 30.53 12.58 -4.35
C LEU A 33 29.57 13.76 -4.23
N THR A 34 29.61 14.66 -5.21
CA THR A 34 28.62 15.74 -5.33
C THR A 34 27.43 15.24 -6.13
N ALA A 35 26.23 15.35 -5.55
CA ALA A 35 24.99 15.02 -6.26
C ALA A 35 24.67 16.07 -7.34
N ASP A 36 24.17 15.62 -8.49
CA ASP A 36 23.69 16.49 -9.57
C ASP A 36 22.37 17.20 -9.20
N ALA A 37 21.54 16.53 -8.40
CA ALA A 37 20.27 17.06 -7.88
C ALA A 37 19.91 16.39 -6.57
N PHE A 38 19.10 17.08 -5.77
CA PHE A 38 18.52 16.56 -4.54
C PHE A 38 17.04 16.92 -4.48
N ALA A 39 16.22 15.96 -4.05
CA ALA A 39 14.79 16.15 -3.85
C ALA A 39 14.35 15.56 -2.50
N THR A 40 13.29 16.12 -1.94
CA THR A 40 12.59 15.56 -0.78
C THR A 40 11.14 15.36 -1.16
N SER A 41 10.57 14.19 -0.83
CA SER A 41 9.16 13.93 -1.11
C SER A 41 8.52 13.09 0.00
N PRO A 42 7.21 13.31 0.27
CA PRO A 42 6.44 12.43 1.12
C PRO A 42 6.41 11.00 0.54
N GLY A 43 6.64 10.02 1.41
CA GLY A 43 6.69 8.60 1.07
C GLY A 43 6.29 7.72 2.26
N GLY A 44 6.74 6.47 2.22
CA GLY A 44 6.33 5.40 3.12
C GLY A 44 5.11 4.65 2.58
N LYS A 45 5.18 3.32 2.57
CA LYS A 45 4.12 2.48 1.96
C LYS A 45 2.73 2.76 2.55
N GLY A 46 2.64 2.92 3.86
CA GLY A 46 1.37 3.26 4.51
C GLY A 46 0.80 4.58 4.00
N ALA A 47 1.60 5.64 4.01
CA ALA A 47 1.19 6.95 3.51
C ALA A 47 0.84 6.92 2.01
N ASN A 48 1.64 6.23 1.18
CA ASN A 48 1.37 6.10 -0.26
C ASN A 48 0.03 5.41 -0.53
N GLN A 49 -0.25 4.30 0.17
CA GLN A 49 -1.52 3.57 0.02
C GLN A 49 -2.71 4.38 0.52
N ALA A 50 -2.54 5.16 1.61
CA ALA A 50 -3.59 6.08 2.07
C ALA A 50 -3.88 7.18 1.04
N VAL A 51 -2.85 7.79 0.46
CA VAL A 51 -2.99 8.78 -0.62
C VAL A 51 -3.64 8.15 -1.86
N ALA A 52 -3.24 6.93 -2.23
CA ALA A 52 -3.85 6.21 -3.35
C ALA A 52 -5.35 5.99 -3.13
N CYS A 53 -5.75 5.46 -1.98
CA CYS A 53 -7.16 5.33 -1.64
C CYS A 53 -7.88 6.69 -1.68
N ALA A 54 -7.29 7.74 -1.15
CA ALA A 54 -7.92 9.06 -1.08
C ALA A 54 -8.10 9.70 -2.48
N LYS A 55 -7.05 9.75 -3.29
CA LYS A 55 -7.10 10.32 -4.65
C LYS A 55 -8.02 9.54 -5.57
N LEU A 56 -7.97 8.22 -5.54
CA LEU A 56 -8.78 7.35 -6.38
C LEU A 56 -10.25 7.26 -5.92
N SER A 57 -10.56 7.66 -4.68
CA SER A 57 -11.94 7.73 -4.19
C SER A 57 -12.71 8.95 -4.64
N ARG A 58 -12.06 10.00 -5.18
CA ARG A 58 -12.64 11.30 -5.51
C ARG A 58 -12.00 11.94 -6.75
N SER A 59 -12.69 12.90 -7.34
CA SER A 59 -12.15 13.74 -8.40
C SER A 59 -11.24 14.82 -7.83
N ARG A 60 -10.36 15.39 -8.66
CA ARG A 60 -9.54 16.54 -8.27
C ARG A 60 -10.41 17.71 -7.81
N PRO A 61 -9.99 18.47 -6.78
CA PRO A 61 -10.75 19.63 -6.30
C PRO A 61 -11.09 20.66 -7.40
N GLU A 62 -10.24 20.77 -8.43
CA GLU A 62 -10.37 21.75 -9.52
C GLU A 62 -11.24 21.23 -10.67
N SER A 63 -11.61 19.95 -10.70
CA SER A 63 -12.34 19.33 -11.83
C SER A 63 -13.85 19.62 -11.85
N GLY A 64 -14.35 20.44 -10.93
CA GLY A 64 -15.78 20.79 -10.84
C GLY A 64 -16.47 20.22 -9.62
N PRO A 65 -17.83 20.18 -9.62
CA PRO A 65 -18.55 19.70 -8.46
C PRO A 65 -18.19 18.23 -8.19
N ASP A 66 -17.72 17.97 -6.98
CA ASP A 66 -17.34 16.63 -6.54
C ASP A 66 -18.55 15.69 -6.65
N VAL A 67 -18.39 14.59 -7.41
CA VAL A 67 -19.42 13.52 -7.56
C VAL A 67 -19.57 12.72 -6.25
N GLY A 68 -18.90 13.14 -5.19
CA GLY A 68 -18.84 12.49 -3.88
C GLY A 68 -17.70 11.47 -3.78
N GLU A 69 -17.16 11.35 -2.58
CA GLU A 69 -16.16 10.33 -2.29
C GLU A 69 -16.79 8.94 -2.24
N THR A 70 -16.14 7.94 -2.85
CA THR A 70 -16.60 6.55 -2.83
C THR A 70 -16.16 5.81 -1.56
N ALA A 71 -15.15 6.32 -0.86
CA ALA A 71 -14.70 5.82 0.45
C ALA A 71 -14.04 6.95 1.25
N ARG A 72 -14.18 6.89 2.58
CA ARG A 72 -13.42 7.71 3.53
C ARG A 72 -12.15 6.98 3.90
N VAL A 73 -11.05 7.72 4.01
CA VAL A 73 -9.73 7.17 4.27
C VAL A 73 -9.13 7.79 5.52
N ALA A 74 -8.67 6.96 6.45
CA ALA A 74 -7.92 7.37 7.63
C ALA A 74 -6.54 6.72 7.64
N MET A 75 -5.55 7.43 8.17
CA MET A 75 -4.20 6.93 8.42
C MET A 75 -3.96 6.77 9.91
N VAL A 76 -3.39 5.63 10.29
CA VAL A 76 -2.87 5.35 11.62
C VAL A 76 -1.39 5.05 11.52
N GLY A 77 -0.58 5.79 12.28
CA GLY A 77 0.88 5.67 12.22
C GLY A 77 1.55 6.57 13.24
N CYS A 78 2.88 6.63 13.17
CA CYS A 78 3.68 7.52 14.01
C CYS A 78 4.66 8.34 13.19
N VAL A 79 4.81 9.61 13.54
CA VAL A 79 5.86 10.51 13.06
C VAL A 79 6.63 11.10 14.25
N GLY A 80 7.79 11.64 14.01
CA GLY A 80 8.49 12.46 14.99
C GLY A 80 7.81 13.82 15.18
N ALA A 81 7.96 14.43 16.35
CA ALA A 81 7.55 15.82 16.55
C ALA A 81 8.59 16.77 15.92
N ASP A 82 8.82 16.63 14.62
CA ASP A 82 9.79 17.37 13.81
C ASP A 82 9.15 17.94 12.53
N GLY A 83 9.94 18.69 11.74
CA GLY A 83 9.47 19.34 10.51
C GLY A 83 8.96 18.35 9.46
N HIS A 84 9.60 17.17 9.34
CA HIS A 84 9.16 16.11 8.42
C HIS A 84 7.83 15.52 8.86
N GLY A 85 7.64 15.26 10.17
CA GLY A 85 6.38 14.76 10.70
C GLY A 85 5.21 15.70 10.43
N ALA A 86 5.41 17.01 10.69
CA ALA A 86 4.40 18.03 10.42
C ALA A 86 4.07 18.11 8.92
N GLN A 87 5.09 18.04 8.06
CA GLN A 87 4.92 18.06 6.60
C GLN A 87 4.13 16.84 6.10
N LEU A 88 4.44 15.63 6.57
CA LEU A 88 3.75 14.39 6.18
C LEU A 88 2.27 14.40 6.60
N GLN A 89 1.97 14.86 7.83
CA GLN A 89 0.59 15.00 8.29
C GLN A 89 -0.19 16.03 7.44
N SER A 90 0.41 17.19 7.18
CA SER A 90 -0.21 18.24 6.36
C SER A 90 -0.46 17.75 4.94
N ASN A 91 0.49 17.03 4.35
CA ASN A 91 0.36 16.47 3.00
C ASN A 91 -0.79 15.47 2.91
N LEU A 92 -0.89 14.52 3.83
CA LEU A 92 -2.00 13.56 3.89
C LEU A 92 -3.35 14.25 4.05
N ALA A 93 -3.44 15.22 4.96
CA ALA A 93 -4.65 16.02 5.17
C ALA A 93 -5.05 16.80 3.91
N GLY A 94 -4.07 17.30 3.17
CA GLY A 94 -4.27 17.99 1.87
C GLY A 94 -4.91 17.09 0.81
N TYR A 95 -4.65 15.78 0.84
CA TYR A 95 -5.33 14.79 0.01
C TYR A 95 -6.67 14.30 0.61
N GLY A 96 -7.11 14.84 1.75
CA GLY A 96 -8.36 14.49 2.40
C GLY A 96 -8.31 13.18 3.20
N VAL A 97 -7.13 12.72 3.59
CA VAL A 97 -6.95 11.61 4.53
C VAL A 97 -7.17 12.13 5.95
N ASP A 98 -7.97 11.41 6.76
CA ASP A 98 -8.07 11.67 8.19
C ASP A 98 -6.77 11.24 8.88
N VAL A 99 -6.05 12.22 9.42
CA VAL A 99 -4.77 12.04 10.11
C VAL A 99 -4.89 12.02 11.62
N SER A 100 -6.09 12.00 12.18
CA SER A 100 -6.32 11.98 13.64
C SER A 100 -5.70 10.77 14.33
N GLY A 101 -5.44 9.69 13.58
CA GLY A 101 -4.73 8.48 14.02
C GLY A 101 -3.20 8.56 13.89
N VAL A 102 -2.65 9.64 13.34
CA VAL A 102 -1.20 9.83 13.19
C VAL A 102 -0.65 10.56 14.42
N GLU A 103 0.13 9.84 15.22
CA GLU A 103 0.71 10.37 16.46
C GLU A 103 2.08 11.01 16.21
N ALA A 104 2.26 12.28 16.61
CA ALA A 104 3.55 12.93 16.64
C ALA A 104 4.23 12.72 18.00
N ARG A 105 5.35 11.98 18.03
CA ARG A 105 6.05 11.61 19.27
C ARG A 105 7.30 12.47 19.49
N GLY A 106 7.33 13.18 20.62
CA GLY A 106 8.50 13.93 21.07
C GLY A 106 9.72 13.03 21.33
N GLY A 107 10.92 13.55 21.04
CA GLY A 107 12.17 12.82 21.24
C GLY A 107 12.48 11.75 20.20
N LEU A 108 11.61 11.54 19.19
CA LEU A 108 11.84 10.66 18.06
C LEU A 108 11.94 11.46 16.76
N THR A 109 12.71 10.96 15.81
CA THR A 109 12.75 11.48 14.45
C THR A 109 11.70 10.79 13.58
N THR A 110 11.15 11.51 12.62
CA THR A 110 10.29 10.92 11.57
C THR A 110 11.08 9.90 10.75
N GLY A 111 10.42 8.87 10.25
CA GLY A 111 11.01 7.89 9.34
C GLY A 111 11.55 8.54 8.08
N VAL A 112 12.72 8.10 7.63
CA VAL A 112 13.42 8.64 6.46
C VAL A 112 13.89 7.49 5.57
N ALA A 113 13.67 7.61 4.27
CA ALA A 113 14.33 6.79 3.26
C ALA A 113 15.41 7.63 2.56
N MET A 114 16.67 7.25 2.72
CA MET A 114 17.79 7.85 1.98
C MET A 114 17.94 7.05 0.67
N ILE A 115 17.70 7.71 -0.45
CA ILE A 115 17.66 7.10 -1.76
C ILE A 115 18.77 7.70 -2.63
N ILE A 116 19.67 6.87 -3.11
CA ILE A 116 20.74 7.27 -4.04
C ILE A 116 20.39 6.68 -5.40
N VAL A 117 20.16 7.53 -6.39
CA VAL A 117 19.83 7.16 -7.76
C VAL A 117 21.04 7.38 -8.66
N ASP A 118 21.55 6.31 -9.26
CA ASP A 118 22.52 6.37 -10.35
C ASP A 118 21.80 6.93 -11.59
N LYS A 119 22.13 8.15 -11.96
CA LYS A 119 21.42 8.87 -13.02
C LYS A 119 21.57 8.24 -14.41
N PRO A 120 22.74 7.71 -14.81
CA PRO A 120 22.92 7.01 -16.09
C PRO A 120 22.10 5.72 -16.24
N THR A 121 21.95 4.94 -15.17
CA THR A 121 21.29 3.63 -15.22
C THR A 121 19.86 3.66 -14.68
N GLY A 122 19.53 4.65 -13.86
CA GLY A 122 18.27 4.71 -13.10
C GLY A 122 18.21 3.75 -11.91
N GLU A 123 19.27 2.98 -11.65
CA GLU A 123 19.35 2.09 -10.50
C GLU A 123 19.36 2.89 -9.19
N ASN A 124 18.68 2.39 -8.17
CA ASN A 124 18.68 3.03 -6.86
C ASN A 124 19.21 2.12 -5.76
N ARG A 125 19.67 2.76 -4.68
CA ARG A 125 20.02 2.12 -3.42
C ARG A 125 19.32 2.87 -2.30
N ILE A 126 18.64 2.12 -1.43
CA ILE A 126 17.79 2.69 -0.39
C ILE A 126 18.30 2.25 0.97
N VAL A 127 18.48 3.22 1.88
CA VAL A 127 18.72 2.98 3.31
C VAL A 127 17.56 3.56 4.08
N LEU A 128 16.80 2.69 4.74
CA LEU A 128 15.64 3.08 5.53
C LEU A 128 16.03 3.30 6.99
N SER A 129 15.71 4.48 7.52
CA SER A 129 15.72 4.79 8.94
C SER A 129 14.27 4.86 9.43
N PRO A 130 13.75 3.86 10.15
CA PRO A 130 12.34 3.77 10.46
C PRO A 130 11.83 4.85 11.43
N GLY A 131 12.71 5.39 12.29
CA GLY A 131 12.35 6.46 13.22
C GLY A 131 11.09 6.14 14.03
N ALA A 132 10.17 7.10 14.10
CA ALA A 132 8.93 6.99 14.85
C ALA A 132 7.98 5.88 14.34
N ASN A 133 8.11 5.41 13.09
CA ASN A 133 7.33 4.25 12.62
C ASN A 133 7.52 3.03 13.53
N HIS A 134 8.72 2.84 14.08
CA HIS A 134 9.03 1.74 15.00
C HIS A 134 8.63 2.02 16.46
N ALA A 135 7.97 3.12 16.74
CA ALA A 135 7.44 3.42 18.08
C ALA A 135 6.00 2.89 18.32
N LEU A 136 5.32 2.44 17.27
CA LEU A 136 4.04 1.74 17.41
C LEU A 136 4.24 0.40 18.10
N ARG A 137 3.50 0.16 19.20
CA ARG A 137 3.60 -1.05 20.00
C ARG A 137 2.39 -1.95 19.84
N PRO A 138 2.51 -3.28 20.03
CA PRO A 138 1.36 -4.18 20.03
C PRO A 138 0.24 -3.77 20.99
N GLU A 139 0.59 -3.21 22.15
CA GLU A 139 -0.35 -2.76 23.18
C GLU A 139 -1.22 -1.60 22.68
N ASP A 140 -0.66 -0.78 21.79
CA ASP A 140 -1.40 0.33 21.16
C ASP A 140 -2.55 -0.17 20.28
N LEU A 141 -2.47 -1.41 19.81
CA LEU A 141 -3.42 -2.04 18.89
C LEU A 141 -4.09 -3.29 19.47
N SER A 142 -3.93 -3.56 20.76
CA SER A 142 -4.60 -4.67 21.44
C SER A 142 -6.14 -4.57 21.38
N THR A 143 -6.64 -3.36 21.16
CA THR A 143 -8.01 -3.08 20.74
C THR A 143 -7.96 -2.21 19.49
N LEU A 144 -8.85 -2.44 18.50
CA LEU A 144 -8.93 -1.57 17.32
C LEU A 144 -9.46 -0.15 17.66
N ALA A 145 -9.49 0.21 18.93
CA ALA A 145 -9.96 1.52 19.39
C ALA A 145 -9.19 2.70 18.76
N ARG A 146 -7.88 2.52 18.49
CA ARG A 146 -7.07 3.50 17.77
C ARG A 146 -7.29 3.51 16.25
N LEU A 147 -7.78 2.40 15.70
CA LEU A 147 -8.14 2.31 14.27
C LEU A 147 -9.53 2.88 14.00
N ARG A 148 -10.21 3.37 15.02
CA ARG A 148 -11.50 4.02 14.92
C ARG A 148 -11.30 5.51 14.59
N PRO A 149 -11.67 5.98 13.39
CA PRO A 149 -12.14 7.35 13.29
C PRO A 149 -13.40 7.48 14.17
N PRO A 150 -13.74 8.66 14.63
CA PRO A 150 -14.32 8.87 15.95
C PRO A 150 -15.50 8.02 16.40
N GLN A 151 -15.98 7.02 15.69
CA GLN A 151 -17.11 6.19 16.22
C GLN A 151 -17.35 4.83 15.54
N LYS A 152 -16.55 4.37 14.55
CA LYS A 152 -16.84 3.12 13.84
C LYS A 152 -15.56 2.35 13.46
N LEU A 153 -15.61 1.01 13.53
CA LEU A 153 -14.56 0.16 12.96
C LEU A 153 -14.47 0.36 11.46
N PRO A 154 -13.27 0.28 10.87
CA PRO A 154 -13.14 0.34 9.41
C PRO A 154 -13.87 -0.83 8.74
N ASP A 155 -14.36 -0.60 7.53
CA ASP A 155 -14.91 -1.67 6.69
C ASP A 155 -13.76 -2.49 6.07
N LEU A 156 -12.56 -1.88 5.91
CA LEU A 156 -11.31 -2.53 5.47
C LEU A 156 -10.10 -1.90 6.17
N LEU A 157 -9.18 -2.74 6.67
CA LEU A 157 -7.88 -2.37 7.20
C LEU A 157 -6.78 -2.75 6.22
N ILE A 158 -5.94 -1.79 5.82
CA ILE A 158 -4.78 -2.03 4.96
C ILE A 158 -3.51 -1.97 5.79
N MET A 159 -2.59 -2.93 5.61
CA MET A 159 -1.31 -2.98 6.32
C MET A 159 -0.16 -3.41 5.42
N GLN A 160 1.06 -2.99 5.81
CA GLN A 160 2.34 -3.36 5.19
C GLN A 160 3.31 -3.82 6.29
N LEU A 161 4.60 -4.00 5.97
CA LEU A 161 5.60 -4.46 6.94
C LEU A 161 6.72 -3.42 7.22
N GLU A 162 6.44 -2.13 7.06
CA GLU A 162 7.37 -1.05 7.42
C GLU A 162 7.18 -0.49 8.85
N ILE A 163 6.31 -1.10 9.64
CA ILE A 163 6.15 -0.87 11.08
C ILE A 163 6.55 -2.14 11.85
N PRO A 164 6.69 -2.11 13.17
CA PRO A 164 7.11 -3.29 13.93
C PRO A 164 6.24 -4.51 13.64
N PHE A 165 6.88 -5.62 13.35
CA PHE A 165 6.23 -6.85 12.93
C PHE A 165 5.20 -7.37 13.95
N ASP A 166 5.57 -7.35 15.23
CA ASP A 166 4.68 -7.79 16.31
C ASP A 166 3.43 -6.91 16.40
N THR A 167 3.56 -5.63 16.04
CA THR A 167 2.43 -4.69 15.96
C THR A 167 1.49 -5.06 14.81
N VAL A 168 2.03 -5.46 13.65
CA VAL A 168 1.22 -5.95 12.52
C VAL A 168 0.48 -7.23 12.92
N LEU A 169 1.17 -8.18 13.57
CA LEU A 169 0.54 -9.43 14.03
C LEU A 169 -0.56 -9.18 15.06
N ALA A 170 -0.35 -8.25 15.99
CA ALA A 170 -1.36 -7.85 16.97
C ALA A 170 -2.60 -7.22 16.29
N ALA A 171 -2.38 -6.36 15.28
CA ALA A 171 -3.45 -5.75 14.51
C ALA A 171 -4.25 -6.79 13.70
N LEU A 172 -3.58 -7.75 13.05
CA LEU A 172 -4.22 -8.88 12.36
C LEU A 172 -5.12 -9.68 13.32
N ALA A 173 -4.59 -10.03 14.50
CA ALA A 173 -5.35 -10.76 15.50
C ALA A 173 -6.56 -9.95 16.03
N ALA A 174 -6.40 -8.64 16.22
CA ALA A 174 -7.47 -7.75 16.66
C ALA A 174 -8.55 -7.60 15.57
N ALA A 175 -8.16 -7.37 14.31
CA ALA A 175 -9.08 -7.26 13.17
C ALA A 175 -9.93 -8.53 13.03
N ARG A 176 -9.31 -9.71 13.12
CA ARG A 176 -10.01 -11.00 13.08
C ARG A 176 -11.05 -11.14 14.21
N ARG A 177 -10.69 -10.79 15.45
CA ARG A 177 -11.63 -10.85 16.58
C ARG A 177 -12.85 -9.95 16.40
N GLU A 178 -12.66 -8.81 15.76
CA GLU A 178 -13.71 -7.79 15.58
C GLU A 178 -14.41 -7.91 14.21
N GLY A 179 -14.04 -8.90 13.39
CA GLY A 179 -14.68 -9.15 12.09
C GLY A 179 -14.38 -8.08 11.04
N VAL A 180 -13.23 -7.41 11.16
CA VAL A 180 -12.74 -6.42 10.18
C VAL A 180 -11.93 -7.12 9.10
N ASP A 181 -12.28 -6.88 7.84
CA ASP A 181 -11.49 -7.39 6.71
C ASP A 181 -10.11 -6.71 6.66
N VAL A 182 -9.11 -7.51 6.31
CA VAL A 182 -7.74 -7.02 6.17
C VAL A 182 -7.25 -7.26 4.74
N LEU A 183 -6.64 -6.21 4.15
CA LEU A 183 -5.77 -6.29 3.01
C LEU A 183 -4.33 -6.17 3.52
N LEU A 184 -3.55 -7.25 3.37
CA LEU A 184 -2.14 -7.24 3.70
C LEU A 184 -1.30 -7.16 2.43
N ASN A 185 -0.46 -6.13 2.33
CA ASN A 185 0.63 -6.01 1.37
C ASN A 185 1.95 -6.15 2.12
N PRO A 186 2.49 -7.38 2.28
CA PRO A 186 3.61 -7.67 3.17
C PRO A 186 4.96 -7.25 2.57
N ALA A 187 5.10 -5.96 2.33
CA ALA A 187 6.28 -5.30 1.78
C ALA A 187 6.96 -4.40 2.83
N PRO A 188 8.29 -4.45 3.03
CA PRO A 188 9.22 -5.43 2.45
C PRO A 188 8.96 -6.86 2.95
N ALA A 189 9.10 -7.83 2.07
CA ALA A 189 8.74 -9.21 2.38
C ALA A 189 9.61 -9.82 3.47
N ARG A 190 8.93 -10.54 4.37
CA ARG A 190 9.53 -11.44 5.34
C ARG A 190 8.57 -12.59 5.63
N ARG A 191 9.10 -13.74 6.05
CA ARG A 191 8.24 -14.87 6.43
C ARG A 191 7.22 -14.48 7.48
N LEU A 192 5.97 -14.90 7.23
CA LEU A 192 4.85 -14.71 8.13
C LEU A 192 4.52 -16.06 8.80
N PRO A 193 4.12 -16.06 10.08
CA PRO A 193 3.57 -17.24 10.71
C PRO A 193 2.21 -17.60 10.09
N ASP A 194 1.85 -18.88 10.09
CA ASP A 194 0.62 -19.35 9.42
C ASP A 194 -0.65 -18.68 9.97
N GLU A 195 -0.64 -18.30 11.24
CA GLU A 195 -1.74 -17.57 11.87
C GLU A 195 -2.00 -16.20 11.22
N ALA A 196 -1.01 -15.60 10.57
CA ALA A 196 -1.17 -14.32 9.88
C ALA A 196 -2.03 -14.44 8.61
N TYR A 197 -2.06 -15.62 7.99
CA TYR A 197 -2.85 -15.88 6.78
C TYR A 197 -4.30 -16.28 7.08
N ALA A 198 -4.57 -16.87 8.26
CA ALA A 198 -5.87 -17.43 8.58
C ALA A 198 -6.98 -16.37 8.59
N GLY A 199 -7.95 -16.48 7.67
CA GLY A 199 -9.07 -15.54 7.52
C GLY A 199 -8.66 -14.18 6.95
N LEU A 200 -7.48 -14.06 6.34
CA LEU A 200 -7.05 -12.85 5.66
C LEU A 200 -7.92 -12.62 4.40
N ALA A 201 -8.58 -11.47 4.33
CA ALA A 201 -9.49 -11.19 3.23
C ALA A 201 -8.75 -11.01 1.89
N HIS A 202 -7.63 -10.27 1.90
CA HIS A 202 -6.86 -9.99 0.69
C HIS A 202 -5.36 -10.02 0.98
N LEU A 203 -4.60 -10.76 0.17
CA LEU A 203 -3.13 -10.75 0.15
C LEU A 203 -2.67 -10.20 -1.19
N VAL A 204 -1.96 -9.08 -1.19
CA VAL A 204 -1.39 -8.46 -2.39
C VAL A 204 0.13 -8.49 -2.29
N VAL A 205 0.77 -9.16 -3.23
CA VAL A 205 2.23 -9.37 -3.26
C VAL A 205 2.77 -9.17 -4.68
N ASN A 206 4.04 -8.82 -4.81
CA ASN A 206 4.77 -8.92 -6.07
C ASN A 206 5.44 -10.31 -6.22
N GLU A 207 6.15 -10.55 -7.33
CA GLU A 207 6.82 -11.82 -7.61
C GLU A 207 7.82 -12.21 -6.52
N THR A 208 8.71 -11.30 -6.18
CA THR A 208 9.74 -11.53 -5.14
C THR A 208 9.10 -11.79 -3.77
N GLU A 209 8.08 -11.03 -3.42
CA GLU A 209 7.33 -11.21 -2.16
C GLU A 209 6.59 -12.55 -2.15
N ALA A 210 5.95 -12.92 -3.27
CA ALA A 210 5.26 -14.20 -3.41
C ALA A 210 6.22 -15.39 -3.28
N ALA A 211 7.43 -15.28 -3.86
CA ALA A 211 8.46 -16.31 -3.76
C ALA A 211 8.96 -16.46 -2.32
N ILE A 212 9.28 -15.34 -1.64
CA ILE A 212 9.75 -15.35 -0.23
C ILE A 212 8.70 -15.95 0.71
N LEU A 213 7.44 -15.51 0.58
CA LEU A 213 6.34 -15.94 1.45
C LEU A 213 5.83 -17.35 1.13
N GLY A 214 5.92 -17.75 -0.14
CA GLY A 214 5.59 -19.10 -0.62
C GLY A 214 6.72 -20.10 -0.43
N GLU A 215 7.91 -19.63 0.01
CA GLU A 215 9.13 -20.43 0.18
C GLU A 215 9.51 -21.20 -1.10
N VAL A 216 9.41 -20.54 -2.25
CA VAL A 216 9.75 -21.09 -3.56
C VAL A 216 10.84 -20.25 -4.24
N ASP A 217 11.50 -20.82 -5.24
CA ASP A 217 12.37 -20.04 -6.15
C ASP A 217 11.48 -19.10 -6.99
N GLU A 218 11.95 -17.88 -7.26
CA GLU A 218 11.20 -16.88 -8.02
C GLU A 218 10.85 -17.38 -9.44
N ARG A 219 11.70 -18.21 -10.04
CA ARG A 219 11.45 -18.89 -11.34
C ARG A 219 10.20 -19.78 -11.31
N ALA A 220 9.76 -20.22 -10.15
CA ALA A 220 8.49 -20.95 -10.03
C ALA A 220 7.27 -20.10 -10.40
N LEU A 221 7.44 -18.78 -10.53
CA LEU A 221 6.40 -17.82 -10.90
C LEU A 221 6.47 -17.38 -12.37
N ASP A 222 7.35 -17.99 -13.17
CA ASP A 222 7.53 -17.63 -14.58
C ASP A 222 6.31 -18.03 -15.44
N ASP A 223 5.60 -19.08 -15.06
CA ASP A 223 4.42 -19.57 -15.75
C ASP A 223 3.15 -19.55 -14.88
N GLU A 224 1.99 -19.71 -15.54
CA GLU A 224 0.70 -19.63 -14.88
C GLU A 224 0.46 -20.80 -13.91
N ALA A 225 1.00 -21.99 -14.19
CA ALA A 225 0.87 -23.16 -13.32
C ALA A 225 1.62 -22.96 -11.99
N GLY A 226 2.78 -22.32 -12.04
CA GLY A 226 3.52 -21.99 -10.84
C GLY A 226 2.85 -20.88 -10.03
N LEU A 227 2.32 -19.85 -10.69
CA LEU A 227 1.51 -18.81 -10.04
C LEU A 227 0.29 -19.40 -9.33
N GLU A 228 -0.44 -20.31 -10.02
CA GLU A 228 -1.59 -21.01 -9.44
C GLU A 228 -1.18 -21.80 -8.19
N LYS A 229 -0.12 -22.58 -8.27
CA LYS A 229 0.37 -23.39 -7.15
C LYS A 229 0.73 -22.56 -5.93
N VAL A 230 1.39 -21.42 -6.13
CA VAL A 230 1.76 -20.50 -5.04
C VAL A 230 0.51 -19.85 -4.45
N ALA A 231 -0.40 -19.36 -5.28
CA ALA A 231 -1.66 -18.77 -4.83
C ALA A 231 -2.52 -19.77 -4.05
N GLU A 232 -2.65 -21.00 -4.54
CA GLU A 232 -3.33 -22.10 -3.80
C GLU A 232 -2.67 -22.38 -2.44
N GLY A 233 -1.34 -22.27 -2.34
CA GLY A 233 -0.62 -22.40 -1.09
C GLY A 233 -1.10 -21.38 -0.05
N PHE A 234 -1.28 -20.13 -0.43
CA PHE A 234 -1.84 -19.08 0.44
C PHE A 234 -3.32 -19.30 0.76
N VAL A 235 -4.11 -19.73 -0.22
CA VAL A 235 -5.52 -20.08 0.01
C VAL A 235 -5.65 -21.22 1.03
N LYS A 236 -4.82 -22.26 0.94
CA LYS A 236 -4.79 -23.37 1.93
C LYS A 236 -4.41 -22.90 3.34
N LYS A 237 -3.66 -21.80 3.47
CA LYS A 237 -3.36 -21.14 4.75
C LYS A 237 -4.50 -20.26 5.26
N GLY A 238 -5.55 -20.04 4.47
CA GLY A 238 -6.77 -19.33 4.87
C GLY A 238 -6.95 -17.95 4.27
N VAL A 239 -6.19 -17.59 3.22
CA VAL A 239 -6.37 -16.33 2.48
C VAL A 239 -7.58 -16.46 1.54
N HIS A 240 -8.46 -15.46 1.52
CA HIS A 240 -9.65 -15.50 0.66
C HIS A 240 -9.35 -15.04 -0.77
N ASN A 241 -8.58 -13.97 -0.94
CA ASN A 241 -8.22 -13.42 -2.25
C ASN A 241 -6.70 -13.22 -2.32
N VAL A 242 -6.05 -13.86 -3.27
CA VAL A 242 -4.60 -13.75 -3.52
C VAL A 242 -4.37 -12.99 -4.81
N ILE A 243 -3.53 -11.96 -4.76
CA ILE A 243 -3.17 -11.13 -5.91
C ILE A 243 -1.64 -11.11 -6.00
N ILE A 244 -1.11 -11.49 -7.16
CA ILE A 244 0.33 -11.48 -7.44
C ILE A 244 0.59 -10.52 -8.60
N THR A 245 1.21 -9.37 -8.33
CA THR A 245 1.58 -8.39 -9.35
C THR A 245 2.90 -8.81 -10.01
N LEU A 246 2.94 -8.76 -11.36
CA LEU A 246 4.00 -9.30 -12.20
C LEU A 246 4.64 -8.22 -13.09
N GLY A 247 4.56 -6.97 -12.68
CA GLY A 247 5.07 -5.83 -13.44
C GLY A 247 4.52 -5.81 -14.87
N GLY A 248 5.39 -5.81 -15.87
CA GLY A 248 4.99 -5.79 -17.29
C GLY A 248 4.26 -7.03 -17.78
N ARG A 249 4.21 -8.12 -17.03
CA ARG A 249 3.41 -9.32 -17.33
C ARG A 249 1.94 -9.19 -16.89
N GLY A 250 1.62 -8.24 -16.00
CA GLY A 250 0.26 -8.01 -15.50
C GLY A 250 0.06 -8.48 -14.06
N VAL A 251 -1.08 -9.09 -13.79
CA VAL A 251 -1.48 -9.47 -12.43
C VAL A 251 -2.19 -10.81 -12.44
N TYR A 252 -1.70 -11.77 -11.66
CA TYR A 252 -2.40 -13.03 -11.40
C TYR A 252 -3.30 -12.87 -10.16
N TYR A 253 -4.51 -13.42 -10.22
CA TYR A 253 -5.43 -13.42 -9.09
C TYR A 253 -6.02 -14.80 -8.84
N TYR A 254 -6.35 -15.10 -7.57
CA TYR A 254 -7.06 -16.30 -7.13
C TYR A 254 -8.05 -15.94 -6.03
N ARG A 255 -9.32 -16.31 -6.22
CA ARG A 255 -10.41 -16.16 -5.25
C ARG A 255 -10.82 -17.53 -4.73
N SER A 256 -10.75 -17.72 -3.41
CA SER A 256 -11.00 -19.03 -2.78
C SER A 256 -12.49 -19.42 -2.78
N GLU A 257 -13.40 -18.45 -2.73
CA GLU A 257 -14.84 -18.66 -2.59
C GLU A 257 -15.46 -19.48 -3.74
N ASP A 258 -15.07 -19.17 -4.97
CA ASP A 258 -15.60 -19.79 -6.19
C ASP A 258 -14.52 -20.43 -7.07
N GLY A 259 -13.25 -20.42 -6.63
CA GLY A 259 -12.11 -20.93 -7.38
C GLY A 259 -11.75 -20.10 -8.62
N ARG A 260 -12.32 -18.90 -8.77
CA ARG A 260 -12.05 -18.00 -9.90
C ARG A 260 -10.60 -17.52 -9.83
N ARG A 261 -9.89 -17.69 -10.92
CA ARG A 261 -8.48 -17.32 -11.06
C ARG A 261 -8.15 -16.95 -12.50
N GLY A 262 -7.05 -16.24 -12.70
CA GLY A 262 -6.58 -15.90 -14.04
C GLY A 262 -5.49 -14.84 -14.03
N LEU A 263 -4.95 -14.61 -15.21
CA LEU A 263 -3.94 -13.59 -15.49
C LEU A 263 -4.58 -12.43 -16.24
N VAL A 264 -4.52 -11.23 -15.66
CA VAL A 264 -4.89 -9.98 -16.31
C VAL A 264 -3.62 -9.36 -16.89
N PRO A 265 -3.53 -9.13 -18.21
CA PRO A 265 -2.35 -8.53 -18.82
C PRO A 265 -2.10 -7.12 -18.29
N ALA A 266 -0.81 -6.69 -18.31
CA ALA A 266 -0.47 -5.32 -17.98
C ALA A 266 -1.08 -4.33 -18.97
N GLU A 267 -1.47 -3.17 -18.47
CA GLU A 267 -1.82 -2.03 -19.32
C GLU A 267 -0.56 -1.43 -19.95
N LYS A 268 -0.68 -0.97 -21.18
CA LYS A 268 0.43 -0.30 -21.87
C LYS A 268 0.67 1.08 -21.27
N ALA A 269 1.88 1.34 -20.83
CA ALA A 269 2.29 2.62 -20.25
C ALA A 269 3.69 3.02 -20.73
N LYS A 270 3.94 4.33 -20.80
CA LYS A 270 5.30 4.86 -20.99
C LYS A 270 5.95 4.99 -19.61
N VAL A 271 6.73 4.00 -19.22
CA VAL A 271 7.38 3.97 -17.91
C VAL A 271 8.40 5.10 -17.77
N VAL A 272 8.19 5.97 -16.79
CA VAL A 272 9.08 7.05 -16.35
C VAL A 272 9.67 6.71 -14.98
N ASP A 273 8.82 6.27 -14.04
CA ASP A 273 9.19 5.93 -12.66
C ASP A 273 8.23 4.87 -12.14
N THR A 274 8.74 3.80 -11.53
CA THR A 274 7.90 2.73 -10.98
C THR A 274 7.53 2.91 -9.51
N THR A 275 7.99 4.00 -8.89
CA THR A 275 7.70 4.33 -7.49
C THR A 275 6.20 4.44 -7.26
N ALA A 276 5.72 3.88 -6.15
CA ALA A 276 4.32 3.86 -5.74
C ALA A 276 3.32 3.16 -6.70
N ALA A 277 3.76 2.48 -7.77
CA ALA A 277 2.86 1.73 -8.65
C ALA A 277 2.13 0.61 -7.88
N GLY A 278 2.83 -0.15 -7.05
CA GLY A 278 2.24 -1.16 -6.17
C GLY A 278 1.29 -0.58 -5.12
N ASP A 279 1.65 0.59 -4.54
CA ASP A 279 0.80 1.27 -3.57
C ASP A 279 -0.49 1.80 -4.23
N THR A 280 -0.39 2.31 -5.46
CA THR A 280 -1.55 2.73 -6.28
C THR A 280 -2.45 1.54 -6.60
N PHE A 281 -1.86 0.42 -6.99
CA PHE A 281 -2.60 -0.83 -7.24
C PHE A 281 -3.40 -1.24 -5.99
N VAL A 282 -2.73 -1.28 -4.83
CA VAL A 282 -3.37 -1.61 -3.55
C VAL A 282 -4.53 -0.66 -3.25
N GLY A 283 -4.33 0.66 -3.45
CA GLY A 283 -5.35 1.67 -3.19
C GLY A 283 -6.61 1.48 -4.05
N GLN A 284 -6.46 1.30 -5.36
CA GLN A 284 -7.61 1.09 -6.26
C GLN A 284 -8.30 -0.24 -5.99
N TYR A 285 -7.55 -1.32 -5.81
CA TYR A 285 -8.10 -2.64 -5.49
C TYR A 285 -8.92 -2.62 -4.18
N ALA A 286 -8.38 -1.96 -3.15
CA ALA A 286 -9.05 -1.81 -1.87
C ALA A 286 -10.37 -1.04 -1.97
N LEU A 287 -10.43 0.01 -2.80
CA LEU A 287 -11.65 0.76 -3.07
C LEU A 287 -12.74 -0.12 -3.67
N ASP A 288 -12.41 -0.89 -4.73
CA ASP A 288 -13.39 -1.78 -5.35
C ASP A 288 -13.87 -2.87 -4.37
N ALA A 289 -12.97 -3.43 -3.56
CA ALA A 289 -13.32 -4.45 -2.56
C ALA A 289 -14.27 -3.91 -1.49
N VAL A 290 -13.97 -2.73 -0.92
CA VAL A 290 -14.79 -2.17 0.16
C VAL A 290 -16.14 -1.65 -0.33
N VAL A 291 -16.20 -1.10 -1.54
CA VAL A 291 -17.45 -0.61 -2.16
C VAL A 291 -18.39 -1.77 -2.47
N ALA A 292 -17.89 -2.86 -3.07
CA ALA A 292 -18.69 -4.06 -3.34
C ALA A 292 -19.28 -4.65 -2.05
N LYS A 293 -18.43 -4.83 -1.02
CA LYS A 293 -18.87 -5.33 0.30
C LYS A 293 -19.97 -4.44 0.91
N LYS A 294 -19.79 -3.12 0.84
CA LYS A 294 -20.73 -2.16 1.42
C LYS A 294 -22.05 -2.09 0.67
N GLY A 295 -22.00 -2.23 -0.65
CA GLY A 295 -23.17 -2.30 -1.52
C GLY A 295 -23.96 -3.61 -1.39
N GLY A 296 -23.41 -4.63 -0.76
CA GLY A 296 -23.98 -5.98 -0.74
C GLY A 296 -23.90 -6.68 -2.09
N GLU A 297 -23.01 -6.22 -2.95
CA GLU A 297 -22.79 -6.78 -4.28
C GLU A 297 -21.70 -7.88 -4.22
N ALA A 298 -21.80 -8.85 -5.14
CA ALA A 298 -20.74 -9.84 -5.30
C ALA A 298 -19.45 -9.14 -5.75
N PHE A 299 -18.36 -9.36 -5.03
CA PHE A 299 -17.07 -8.78 -5.38
C PHE A 299 -16.52 -9.42 -6.66
N ASP A 300 -16.35 -8.64 -7.72
CA ASP A 300 -15.70 -9.07 -8.95
C ASP A 300 -14.20 -8.77 -8.88
N ILE A 301 -13.42 -9.78 -8.48
CA ILE A 301 -11.97 -9.67 -8.32
C ILE A 301 -11.27 -9.33 -9.64
N GLU A 302 -11.73 -9.87 -10.79
CA GLU A 302 -11.11 -9.59 -12.08
C GLU A 302 -11.31 -8.13 -12.48
N ALA A 303 -12.52 -7.61 -12.33
CA ALA A 303 -12.81 -6.21 -12.60
C ALA A 303 -12.00 -5.27 -11.70
N ALA A 304 -11.88 -5.59 -10.40
CA ALA A 304 -11.06 -4.83 -9.45
C ALA A 304 -9.56 -4.85 -9.83
N VAL A 305 -9.02 -6.01 -10.20
CA VAL A 305 -7.64 -6.15 -10.68
C VAL A 305 -7.39 -5.34 -11.96
N ARG A 306 -8.32 -5.35 -12.93
CA ARG A 306 -8.20 -4.55 -14.17
C ARG A 306 -8.14 -3.05 -13.87
N LYS A 307 -9.02 -2.54 -13.00
CA LYS A 307 -9.00 -1.12 -12.62
C LYS A 307 -7.72 -0.76 -11.87
N ALA A 308 -7.29 -1.61 -10.93
CA ALA A 308 -6.06 -1.39 -10.18
C ALA A 308 -4.82 -1.37 -11.09
N ASN A 309 -4.79 -2.26 -12.09
CA ASN A 309 -3.73 -2.31 -13.10
C ASN A 309 -3.70 -1.03 -13.96
N LYS A 310 -4.87 -0.51 -14.37
CA LYS A 310 -5.01 0.77 -15.08
C LYS A 310 -4.48 1.94 -14.23
N ALA A 311 -4.83 1.99 -12.94
CA ALA A 311 -4.35 3.03 -12.03
C ALA A 311 -2.82 2.98 -11.85
N ALA A 312 -2.26 1.79 -11.63
CA ALA A 312 -0.82 1.59 -11.52
C ALA A 312 -0.07 1.98 -12.81
N ALA A 313 -0.63 1.66 -13.98
CA ALA A 313 -0.09 2.08 -15.28
C ALA A 313 -0.02 3.60 -15.42
N LYS A 314 -1.02 4.33 -14.92
CA LYS A 314 -1.01 5.81 -14.91
C LYS A 314 0.05 6.37 -13.97
N THR A 315 0.27 5.72 -12.84
CA THR A 315 1.31 6.11 -11.87
C THR A 315 2.70 6.05 -12.51
N VAL A 316 3.04 4.98 -13.20
CA VAL A 316 4.38 4.82 -13.78
C VAL A 316 4.69 5.78 -14.93
N GLU A 317 3.71 6.51 -15.45
CA GLU A 317 3.90 7.54 -16.49
C GLU A 317 4.42 8.87 -15.94
N LYS A 318 4.49 9.04 -14.62
CA LYS A 318 4.93 10.27 -13.94
C LYS A 318 6.03 9.95 -12.93
N ALA A 319 6.95 10.90 -12.72
CA ALA A 319 7.99 10.78 -11.69
C ALA A 319 7.40 11.06 -10.29
N GLY A 320 8.00 10.43 -9.27
CA GLY A 320 7.68 10.62 -7.86
C GLY A 320 6.71 9.60 -7.29
N ALA A 321 6.56 9.61 -5.96
CA ALA A 321 5.70 8.67 -5.23
C ALA A 321 4.23 9.16 -5.21
N GLN A 322 3.86 9.96 -4.21
CA GLN A 322 2.46 10.38 -4.01
C GLN A 322 1.93 11.33 -5.10
N ASP A 323 2.83 12.11 -5.72
CA ASP A 323 2.46 13.05 -6.80
C ASP A 323 2.10 12.32 -8.11
N SER A 324 2.70 11.16 -8.37
CA SER A 324 2.43 10.36 -9.56
C SER A 324 1.07 9.63 -9.52
N ILE A 325 0.53 9.38 -8.32
CA ILE A 325 -0.74 8.69 -8.12
C ILE A 325 -1.88 9.48 -8.79
N PRO A 326 -2.66 8.86 -9.69
CA PRO A 326 -3.75 9.55 -10.38
C PRO A 326 -4.94 9.83 -9.44
N TRP A 327 -5.71 10.85 -9.79
CA TRP A 327 -7.04 11.03 -9.24
C TRP A 327 -8.05 10.18 -10.03
N ARG A 328 -9.24 9.96 -9.45
CA ARG A 328 -10.29 9.16 -10.08
C ARG A 328 -10.63 9.65 -11.50
N ASP A 329 -10.78 10.98 -11.68
CA ASP A 329 -11.10 11.60 -12.96
C ASP A 329 -10.00 11.49 -14.03
N GLU A 330 -8.79 11.09 -13.66
CA GLU A 330 -7.70 10.79 -14.61
C GLU A 330 -7.78 9.34 -15.14
N LEU A 331 -8.65 8.51 -14.58
CA LEU A 331 -8.87 7.11 -15.02
C LEU A 331 -10.14 6.94 -15.88
N GLU A 332 -11.04 7.91 -15.85
CA GLU A 332 -12.24 7.93 -16.68
C GLU A 332 -11.89 8.36 -18.11
#